data_d17dfc39bbc1b674ecddbf9a632a02e3
#
_entry.id   d17dfc39bbc1b674ecddbf9a632a02e3
#
_cell.length_a   1.000
_cell.length_b   1.000
_cell.length_c   1.000
_cell.angle_alpha   90.00
_cell.angle_beta   90.00
_cell.angle_gamma   90.00
#
_symmetry.space_group_name_H-M   'P 1'
#
loop_
_entity.id
_entity.type
_entity.pdbx_description
1 polymer ?
#
loop_
_entity_poly.entity_id
_entity_poly.type
_entity_poly.pdbx_seq_one_letter_code
_entity_poly.pdbx_strand_id
1 'polypeptide(L)'
;MDRITLMDISKVGPGIWFKIHSDAIAATTQSLKESFIININALCDSFKCKHCQPHFRKYINEHPIEKYFNIKNGIFQWTWEFHNAVNARLGKYQCKLEEAYRYYTDNNIGACYECGQNKNISIKDEPKNNSNNKNDCRSFKAEFCIEHHSD
;
A
#
# COMPACT_ATOMS: atom_id res chain seq x y z
N MET A 1 33.77 -1.33 7.44
CA MET A 1 32.75 -0.52 6.71
C MET A 1 31.58 -1.43 6.45
N ASP A 2 30.58 -1.32 7.30
CA ASP A 2 29.38 -2.14 7.19
C ASP A 2 28.61 -1.72 5.94
N ARG A 3 28.52 -2.60 4.97
CA ARG A 3 27.54 -2.50 3.91
C ARG A 3 26.18 -2.63 4.56
N ILE A 4 25.63 -1.51 5.02
CA ILE A 4 24.20 -1.43 5.28
C ILE A 4 23.56 -1.75 3.93
N THR A 5 23.02 -2.94 3.81
CA THR A 5 22.25 -3.35 2.64
C THR A 5 21.14 -2.33 2.48
N LEU A 6 21.30 -1.43 1.52
CA LEU A 6 20.24 -0.50 1.12
C LEU A 6 19.04 -1.38 0.79
N MET A 7 18.03 -1.32 1.64
CA MET A 7 16.78 -2.03 1.40
C MET A 7 16.26 -1.52 0.05
N ASP A 8 16.19 -2.42 -0.92
CA ASP A 8 15.68 -2.09 -2.24
C ASP A 8 14.19 -1.79 -2.12
N ILE A 9 13.88 -0.49 -2.04
CA ILE A 9 12.52 0.01 -1.82
C ILE A 9 11.58 -0.40 -2.95
N SER A 10 12.11 -0.61 -4.16
CA SER A 10 11.32 -1.12 -5.29
C SER A 10 10.76 -2.51 -5.02
N LYS A 11 11.49 -3.33 -4.25
CA LYS A 11 11.07 -4.69 -3.88
C LYS A 11 10.17 -4.70 -2.65
N VAL A 12 10.36 -3.78 -1.72
CA VAL A 12 9.64 -3.74 -0.44
C VAL A 12 8.38 -2.90 -0.51
N GLY A 13 8.38 -1.85 -1.35
CA GLY A 13 7.28 -0.91 -1.47
C GLY A 13 5.91 -1.53 -1.70
N PRO A 14 5.75 -2.47 -2.65
CA PRO A 14 4.49 -3.16 -2.86
C PRO A 14 3.98 -3.90 -1.62
N GLY A 15 4.87 -4.55 -0.87
CA GLY A 15 4.53 -5.25 0.37
C GLY A 15 4.11 -4.30 1.48
N ILE A 16 4.75 -3.15 1.60
CA ILE A 16 4.40 -2.10 2.57
C ILE A 16 3.01 -1.55 2.26
N TRP A 17 2.71 -1.21 1.01
CA TRP A 17 1.39 -0.74 0.60
C TRP A 17 0.31 -1.79 0.85
N PHE A 18 0.59 -3.05 0.53
CA PHE A 18 -0.33 -4.15 0.80
C PHE A 18 -0.66 -4.24 2.30
N LYS A 19 0.37 -4.16 3.15
CA LYS A 19 0.18 -4.16 4.61
C LYS A 19 -0.64 -2.96 5.07
N ILE A 20 -0.31 -1.75 4.65
CA ILE A 20 -1.03 -0.53 5.04
C ILE A 20 -2.51 -0.63 4.69
N HIS A 21 -2.84 -1.00 3.46
CA HIS A 21 -4.24 -1.09 3.01
C HIS A 21 -5.00 -2.24 3.70
N SER A 22 -4.34 -3.38 3.91
CA SER A 22 -4.95 -4.53 4.60
C SER A 22 -5.23 -4.23 6.08
N ASP A 23 -4.30 -3.60 6.78
CA ASP A 23 -4.48 -3.16 8.16
C ASP A 23 -5.61 -2.11 8.27
N ALA A 24 -5.71 -1.22 7.28
CA ALA A 24 -6.77 -0.22 7.22
C ALA A 24 -8.16 -0.82 7.06
N ILE A 25 -8.30 -1.86 6.24
CA ILE A 25 -9.57 -2.61 6.07
C ILE A 25 -9.95 -3.32 7.38
N ALA A 26 -8.97 -3.89 8.07
CA ALA A 26 -9.18 -4.59 9.35
C ALA A 26 -9.50 -3.63 10.51
N ALA A 27 -9.23 -2.33 10.39
CA ALA A 27 -9.43 -1.35 11.44
C ALA A 27 -10.92 -0.94 11.60
N THR A 28 -11.75 -1.88 12.01
CA THR A 28 -13.21 -1.71 12.10
C THR A 28 -13.70 -1.23 13.47
N THR A 29 -12.95 -1.46 14.54
CA THR A 29 -13.28 -1.02 15.89
C THR A 29 -12.45 0.20 16.29
N GLN A 30 -12.91 0.94 17.30
CA GLN A 30 -12.17 2.10 17.82
C GLN A 30 -10.73 1.73 18.21
N SER A 31 -10.57 0.64 18.96
CA SER A 31 -9.25 0.16 19.38
C SER A 31 -8.33 -0.19 18.19
N LEU A 32 -8.87 -0.81 17.14
CA LEU A 32 -8.10 -1.14 15.94
C LEU A 32 -7.73 0.11 15.14
N LYS A 33 -8.58 1.12 15.11
CA LYS A 33 -8.27 2.42 14.48
C LYS A 33 -7.15 3.16 15.21
N GLU A 34 -7.18 3.15 16.53
CA GLU A 34 -6.12 3.73 17.37
C GLU A 34 -4.81 2.96 17.18
N SER A 35 -4.86 1.64 17.16
CA SER A 35 -3.70 0.78 16.87
C SER A 35 -3.14 1.05 15.47
N PHE A 36 -4.00 1.30 14.49
CA PHE A 36 -3.57 1.68 13.14
C PHE A 36 -2.75 2.96 13.15
N ILE A 37 -3.18 3.99 13.91
CA ILE A 37 -2.43 5.26 14.04
C ILE A 37 -1.04 5.00 14.62
N ILE A 38 -0.96 4.20 15.69
CA ILE A 38 0.32 3.85 16.32
C ILE A 38 1.24 3.16 15.30
N ASN A 39 0.71 2.18 14.56
CA ASN A 39 1.46 1.39 13.60
C ASN A 39 1.95 2.23 12.42
N ILE A 40 1.11 3.14 11.89
CA ILE A 40 1.50 3.98 10.76
C ILE A 40 2.56 5.01 11.16
N ASN A 41 2.51 5.54 12.37
CA ASN A 41 3.54 6.42 12.90
C ASN A 41 4.86 5.67 13.12
N ALA A 42 4.82 4.48 13.71
CA ALA A 42 5.99 3.63 13.89
C ALA A 42 6.63 3.24 12.54
N LEU A 43 5.81 2.93 11.54
CA LEU A 43 6.28 2.66 10.18
C LEU A 43 6.98 3.89 9.60
N CYS A 44 6.39 5.08 9.74
CA CYS A 44 7.01 6.33 9.29
C CYS A 44 8.37 6.57 9.95
N ASP A 45 8.46 6.40 11.27
CA ASP A 45 9.70 6.64 12.02
C ASP A 45 10.80 5.63 11.68
N SER A 46 10.42 4.40 11.39
CA SER A 46 11.35 3.32 10.99
C SER A 46 11.67 3.29 9.49
N PHE A 47 11.06 4.16 8.71
CA PHE A 47 11.17 4.11 7.26
C PHE A 47 12.56 4.50 6.77
N LYS A 48 13.27 3.56 6.17
CA LYS A 48 14.70 3.72 5.83
C LYS A 48 14.96 4.60 4.60
N CYS A 49 13.94 4.93 3.82
CA CYS A 49 14.08 5.87 2.72
C CYS A 49 14.11 7.30 3.25
N LYS A 50 15.29 7.89 3.35
CA LYS A 50 15.48 9.25 3.88
C LYS A 50 14.76 10.33 3.07
N HIS A 51 14.53 10.11 1.76
CA HIS A 51 13.78 11.03 0.91
C HIS A 51 12.26 10.86 1.08
N CYS A 52 11.79 9.65 1.35
CA CYS A 52 10.37 9.35 1.48
C CYS A 52 9.82 9.73 2.86
N GLN A 53 10.63 9.54 3.91
CA GLN A 53 10.22 9.73 5.31
C GLN A 53 9.69 11.15 5.58
N PRO A 54 10.33 12.24 5.15
CA PRO A 54 9.80 13.59 5.35
C PRO A 54 8.45 13.81 4.65
N HIS A 55 8.26 13.26 3.45
CA HIS A 55 6.98 13.34 2.75
C HIS A 55 5.90 12.55 3.46
N PHE A 56 6.24 11.37 3.98
CA PHE A 56 5.34 10.54 4.75
C PHE A 56 4.90 11.27 6.03
N ARG A 57 5.87 11.80 6.80
CA ARG A 57 5.61 12.55 8.03
C ARG A 57 4.75 13.78 7.78
N LYS A 58 5.07 14.52 6.73
CA LYS A 58 4.29 15.69 6.31
C LYS A 58 2.84 15.32 6.02
N TYR A 59 2.62 14.23 5.25
CA TYR A 59 1.27 13.78 4.92
C TYR A 59 0.45 13.42 6.17
N ILE A 60 1.02 12.65 7.10
CA ILE A 60 0.35 12.29 8.37
C ILE A 60 -0.06 13.55 9.14
N ASN A 61 0.83 14.54 9.23
CA ASN A 61 0.58 15.76 9.98
C ASN A 61 -0.52 16.64 9.34
N GLU A 62 -0.55 16.70 8.01
CA GLU A 62 -1.53 17.51 7.27
C GLU A 62 -2.90 16.83 7.15
N HIS A 63 -2.94 15.50 7.25
CA HIS A 63 -4.12 14.67 7.08
C HIS A 63 -4.33 13.74 8.29
N PRO A 64 -4.76 14.27 9.45
CA PRO A 64 -4.99 13.45 10.65
C PRO A 64 -5.97 12.32 10.40
N ILE A 65 -5.59 11.11 10.74
CA ILE A 65 -6.37 9.88 10.48
C ILE A 65 -7.69 9.89 11.27
N GLU A 66 -7.69 10.53 12.43
CA GLU A 66 -8.86 10.62 13.31
C GLU A 66 -10.08 11.24 12.63
N LYS A 67 -9.86 12.13 11.66
CA LYS A 67 -10.94 12.72 10.85
C LYS A 67 -11.74 11.70 10.05
N TYR A 68 -11.17 10.52 9.83
CA TYR A 68 -11.76 9.45 9.04
C TYR A 68 -12.48 8.40 9.90
N PHE A 69 -12.43 8.50 11.23
CA PHE A 69 -12.95 7.48 12.16
C PHE A 69 -14.45 7.23 12.01
N ASN A 70 -15.22 8.28 11.73
CA ASN A 70 -16.67 8.21 11.59
C ASN A 70 -17.15 8.02 10.14
N ILE A 71 -16.23 7.87 9.22
CA ILE A 71 -16.52 7.59 7.81
C ILE A 71 -16.51 6.09 7.59
N LYS A 72 -17.50 5.57 6.87
CA LYS A 72 -17.52 4.15 6.48
C LYS A 72 -16.27 3.82 5.67
N ASN A 73 -15.51 2.83 6.09
CA ASN A 73 -14.20 2.48 5.52
C ASN A 73 -13.20 3.66 5.49
N GLY A 74 -13.36 4.62 6.41
CA GLY A 74 -12.60 5.87 6.37
C GLY A 74 -11.10 5.67 6.51
N ILE A 75 -10.65 4.71 7.34
CA ILE A 75 -9.21 4.41 7.47
C ILE A 75 -8.64 3.92 6.12
N PHE A 76 -9.38 3.07 5.39
CA PHE A 76 -8.99 2.65 4.06
C PHE A 76 -8.99 3.83 3.08
N GLN A 77 -9.98 4.71 3.14
CA GLN A 77 -10.03 5.92 2.32
C GLN A 77 -8.79 6.79 2.57
N TRP A 78 -8.39 6.99 3.83
CA TRP A 78 -7.17 7.71 4.17
C TRP A 78 -5.93 7.08 3.52
N THR A 79 -5.80 5.75 3.58
CA THR A 79 -4.66 5.06 2.96
C THR A 79 -4.65 5.17 1.45
N TRP A 80 -5.82 5.15 0.82
CA TRP A 80 -5.98 5.35 -0.61
C TRP A 80 -5.59 6.76 -1.04
N GLU A 81 -6.03 7.79 -0.32
CA GLU A 81 -5.65 9.18 -0.57
C GLU A 81 -4.14 9.37 -0.41
N PHE A 82 -3.55 8.79 0.63
CA PHE A 82 -2.11 8.83 0.85
C PHE A 82 -1.34 8.16 -0.30
N HIS A 83 -1.74 6.98 -0.71
CA HIS A 83 -1.11 6.26 -1.81
C HIS A 83 -1.20 7.06 -3.13
N ASN A 84 -2.37 7.62 -3.42
CA ASN A 84 -2.54 8.48 -4.60
C ASN A 84 -1.72 9.78 -4.53
N ALA A 85 -1.54 10.36 -3.35
CA ALA A 85 -0.66 11.51 -3.17
C ALA A 85 0.80 11.16 -3.49
N VAL A 86 1.27 9.99 -3.07
CA VAL A 86 2.59 9.48 -3.45
C VAL A 86 2.68 9.21 -4.96
N ASN A 87 1.65 8.58 -5.54
CA ASN A 87 1.60 8.31 -6.98
C ASN A 87 1.61 9.61 -7.80
N ALA A 88 0.85 10.62 -7.38
CA ALA A 88 0.84 11.92 -8.04
C ALA A 88 2.23 12.57 -8.04
N ARG A 89 2.92 12.55 -6.89
CA ARG A 89 4.29 13.06 -6.77
C ARG A 89 5.28 12.33 -7.68
N LEU A 90 5.07 11.03 -7.89
CA LEU A 90 5.93 10.19 -8.73
C LEU A 90 5.49 10.14 -10.21
N GLY A 91 4.46 10.90 -10.60
CA GLY A 91 3.91 10.88 -11.95
C GLY A 91 3.26 9.55 -12.35
N LYS A 92 2.77 8.77 -11.35
CA LYS A 92 2.13 7.47 -11.54
C LYS A 92 0.60 7.58 -11.59
N TYR A 93 -0.03 6.52 -12.09
CA TYR A 93 -1.49 6.43 -12.15
C TYR A 93 -2.13 6.51 -10.77
N GLN A 94 -3.19 7.31 -10.65
CA GLN A 94 -4.00 7.42 -9.46
C GLN A 94 -5.26 6.57 -9.61
N CYS A 95 -5.39 5.58 -8.73
CA CYS A 95 -6.51 4.64 -8.75
C CYS A 95 -7.78 5.27 -8.14
N LYS A 96 -8.96 4.90 -8.63
CA LYS A 96 -10.23 5.26 -8.02
C LYS A 96 -10.44 4.49 -6.71
N LEU A 97 -11.17 5.11 -5.77
CA LEU A 97 -11.41 4.52 -4.45
C LEU A 97 -12.08 3.14 -4.54
N GLU A 98 -13.13 3.03 -5.36
CA GLU A 98 -13.89 1.78 -5.49
C GLU A 98 -13.06 0.66 -6.11
N GLU A 99 -12.19 0.99 -7.05
CA GLU A 99 -11.29 0.04 -7.69
C GLU A 99 -10.21 -0.42 -6.71
N ALA A 100 -9.62 0.52 -5.95
CA ALA A 100 -8.66 0.21 -4.90
C ALA A 100 -9.29 -0.66 -3.81
N TYR A 101 -10.47 -0.30 -3.33
CA TYR A 101 -11.17 -1.05 -2.30
C TYR A 101 -11.47 -2.48 -2.76
N ARG A 102 -12.00 -2.64 -3.97
CA ARG A 102 -12.27 -3.97 -4.56
C ARG A 102 -11.00 -4.80 -4.69
N TYR A 103 -9.89 -4.19 -5.11
CA TYR A 103 -8.61 -4.87 -5.23
C TYR A 103 -8.14 -5.50 -3.91
N TYR A 104 -8.32 -4.80 -2.78
CA TYR A 104 -7.88 -5.28 -1.47
C TYR A 104 -8.92 -6.14 -0.73
N THR A 105 -10.18 -6.14 -1.15
CA THR A 105 -11.27 -6.92 -0.53
C THR A 105 -11.68 -8.14 -1.33
N ASP A 106 -11.28 -8.25 -2.60
CA ASP A 106 -11.56 -9.42 -3.42
C ASP A 106 -10.81 -10.63 -2.84
N ASN A 107 -11.58 -11.66 -2.48
CA ASN A 107 -11.07 -12.89 -1.86
C ASN A 107 -10.05 -13.65 -2.72
N ASN A 108 -9.94 -13.33 -4.01
CA ASN A 108 -8.96 -13.94 -4.91
C ASN A 108 -7.54 -13.37 -4.77
N ILE A 109 -7.37 -12.22 -4.09
CA ILE A 109 -6.07 -11.57 -3.97
C ILE A 109 -5.43 -11.77 -2.59
N GLY A 110 -6.24 -11.92 -1.56
CA GLY A 110 -5.80 -12.03 -0.17
C GLY A 110 -5.97 -13.41 0.46
N ALA A 111 -6.36 -14.42 -0.33
CA ALA A 111 -6.33 -15.77 0.18
C ALA A 111 -4.89 -16.10 0.58
N CYS A 112 -4.60 -15.92 1.86
CA CYS A 112 -3.50 -16.61 2.49
C CYS A 112 -3.77 -18.09 2.19
N TYR A 113 -3.18 -18.61 1.13
CA TYR A 113 -3.13 -20.04 0.92
C TYR A 113 -2.56 -20.60 2.20
N GLU A 114 -3.37 -21.39 2.88
CA GLU A 114 -3.01 -21.98 4.16
C GLU A 114 -1.56 -22.45 4.11
N CYS A 115 -0.71 -21.84 4.90
CA CYS A 115 0.66 -22.23 5.00
C CYS A 115 0.70 -23.72 5.41
N GLY A 116 0.84 -24.60 4.42
CA GLY A 116 1.08 -26.02 4.68
C GLY A 116 0.14 -27.05 4.03
N GLN A 117 -0.85 -26.68 3.24
CA GLN A 117 -1.63 -27.68 2.50
C GLN A 117 -1.30 -27.65 1.01
N ASN A 118 -0.40 -28.58 0.63
CA ASN A 118 -0.20 -28.98 -0.75
C ASN A 118 -1.49 -29.54 -1.34
N LYS A 119 -2.34 -28.69 -1.90
CA LYS A 119 -3.34 -29.15 -2.85
C LYS A 119 -2.86 -28.76 -4.22
N ASN A 120 -2.55 -29.76 -5.04
CA ASN A 120 -2.27 -29.64 -6.45
C ASN A 120 -3.41 -28.89 -7.13
N ILE A 121 -3.28 -27.57 -7.22
CA ILE A 121 -4.14 -26.76 -8.08
C ILE A 121 -3.46 -26.76 -9.43
N SER A 122 -3.99 -27.56 -10.35
CA SER A 122 -3.66 -27.42 -11.76
C SER A 122 -4.03 -26.00 -12.19
N ILE A 123 -3.00 -25.22 -12.49
CA ILE A 123 -3.14 -23.91 -13.12
C ILE A 123 -3.65 -24.16 -14.54
N LYS A 124 -4.96 -24.22 -14.68
CA LYS A 124 -5.64 -24.13 -15.97
C LYS A 124 -6.48 -22.87 -15.88
N ASP A 125 -6.24 -22.00 -16.86
CA ASP A 125 -6.94 -20.74 -17.12
C ASP A 125 -6.42 -19.51 -16.35
N GLU A 126 -5.15 -19.13 -16.67
CA GLU A 126 -4.87 -17.69 -16.67
C GLU A 126 -5.74 -17.02 -17.74
N PRO A 127 -6.56 -16.03 -17.39
CA PRO A 127 -7.11 -15.15 -18.42
C PRO A 127 -5.90 -14.45 -19.05
N LYS A 128 -5.67 -14.69 -20.33
CA LYS A 128 -4.69 -13.96 -21.14
C LYS A 128 -5.08 -12.49 -21.13
N ASN A 129 -4.65 -11.78 -20.11
CA ASN A 129 -4.83 -10.35 -20.02
C ASN A 129 -3.72 -9.68 -20.84
N ASN A 130 -4.09 -9.36 -22.04
CA ASN A 130 -3.38 -8.50 -22.96
C ASN A 130 -3.50 -7.06 -22.43
N SER A 131 -2.82 -6.75 -21.32
CA SER A 131 -2.89 -5.44 -20.69
C SER A 131 -1.66 -4.60 -20.99
N ASN A 132 -1.60 -4.08 -22.21
CA ASN A 132 -0.86 -2.86 -22.52
C ASN A 132 -1.56 -1.60 -21.97
N ASN A 133 -2.49 -1.76 -21.04
CA ASN A 133 -3.19 -0.63 -20.44
C ASN A 133 -2.44 -0.17 -19.19
N LYS A 134 -1.64 0.91 -19.35
CA LYS A 134 -0.91 1.58 -18.27
C LYS A 134 -1.81 2.17 -17.17
N ASN A 135 -3.13 2.05 -17.30
CA ASN A 135 -4.17 2.61 -16.44
C ASN A 135 -4.89 1.53 -15.62
N ASP A 136 -4.21 0.48 -15.19
CA ASP A 136 -4.78 -0.57 -14.35
C ASP A 136 -4.37 -0.35 -12.88
N CYS A 137 -5.31 -0.52 -11.95
CA CYS A 137 -5.02 -0.51 -10.51
C CYS A 137 -3.99 -1.56 -10.07
N ARG A 138 -3.63 -2.50 -10.92
CA ARG A 138 -2.46 -3.35 -10.72
C ARG A 138 -1.15 -2.55 -10.68
N SER A 139 -1.09 -1.39 -11.32
CA SER A 139 0.00 -0.43 -11.15
C SER A 139 -0.04 0.27 -9.78
N PHE A 140 -1.15 0.13 -9.03
CA PHE A 140 -1.24 0.52 -7.62
C PHE A 140 -0.36 -0.35 -6.71
N LYS A 141 0.18 -1.45 -7.23
CA LYS A 141 1.31 -2.19 -6.63
C LYS A 141 2.60 -1.40 -6.60
N ALA A 142 2.56 -0.16 -7.04
CA ALA A 142 3.72 0.58 -7.42
C ALA A 142 4.62 0.96 -6.25
N GLU A 143 5.82 0.79 -6.52
CA GLU A 143 7.10 1.20 -6.03
C GLU A 143 7.09 2.53 -5.27
N PHE A 144 7.59 2.51 -4.03
CA PHE A 144 8.07 3.70 -3.35
C PHE A 144 9.33 4.19 -4.08
N CYS A 145 9.30 5.43 -4.53
CA CYS A 145 10.43 6.21 -5.01
C CYS A 145 11.57 5.44 -5.71
N ILE A 146 11.58 5.48 -7.04
CA ILE A 146 12.82 5.49 -7.79
C ILE A 146 12.93 6.90 -8.37
N GLU A 147 13.58 7.80 -7.66
CA GLU A 147 14.15 8.98 -8.31
C GLU A 147 15.40 8.49 -9.03
N HIS A 148 15.32 8.38 -10.33
CA HIS A 148 16.52 8.39 -11.17
C HIS A 148 17.12 9.79 -11.03
N HIS A 149 18.17 9.93 -10.25
CA HIS A 149 19.09 11.01 -10.43
C HIS A 149 19.76 10.78 -11.80
N SER A 150 19.29 11.49 -12.81
CA SER A 150 20.08 11.72 -14.01
C SER A 150 21.15 12.71 -13.61
N ASP A 151 22.40 12.26 -13.62
CA ASP A 151 23.56 13.12 -13.57
C ASP A 151 23.59 14.07 -14.78
#